data_49570c4b2cb899d63fd78727b2344dab
#
_entry.id   49570c4b2cb899d63fd78727b2344dab
#
_cell.length_a   1.000
_cell.length_b   1.000
_cell.length_c   1.000
_cell.angle_alpha   90.00
_cell.angle_beta   90.00
_cell.angle_gamma   90.00
#
_symmetry.space_group_name_H-M   'P 1'
#
loop_
_entity.id
_entity.type
_entity.pdbx_description
1 polymer ?
#
loop_
_entity_poly.entity_id
_entity_poly.type
_entity_poly.pdbx_seq_one_letter_code
_entity_poly.pdbx_strand_id
1 'polypeptide(L)'
;MLNRFQDNITGSSIEFRIAVKTPPVFPSRGHQDMTIKTWGLQTGDPCHQYIGSVPLRQGLCIAFPNIYQYHLTPFSLTDPLKEGHQRIIGLYLVDPSIAPLVSTQAVPPQQKAWMRLSLETRTRGIFPVELIDKVLNEVDGVMDVDEALKRRERMVMERTRLSVLNDIQYFNIPCTAGGNIY
;
A
#
# COMPACT_ATOMS: atom_id res chain seq x y z
N MET A 1 13.93 -8.13 24.33
CA MET A 1 14.45 -8.24 22.94
C MET A 1 13.82 -7.13 22.11
N LEU A 2 14.61 -6.21 21.59
CA LEU A 2 14.14 -5.19 20.64
C LEU A 2 13.65 -5.91 19.38
N ASN A 3 12.36 -5.80 19.09
CA ASN A 3 11.76 -6.36 17.88
C ASN A 3 12.43 -5.69 16.67
N ARG A 4 13.30 -6.38 15.96
CA ARG A 4 13.87 -5.91 14.70
C ARG A 4 12.76 -5.82 13.67
N PHE A 5 12.68 -4.70 12.96
CA PHE A 5 11.72 -4.51 11.85
C PHE A 5 12.14 -5.25 10.58
N GLN A 6 13.43 -5.57 10.46
CA GLN A 6 13.98 -6.38 9.37
C GLN A 6 14.93 -7.41 9.97
N ASP A 7 14.83 -8.64 9.53
CA ASP A 7 15.74 -9.71 9.92
C ASP A 7 15.93 -10.68 8.75
N ASN A 8 17.18 -11.08 8.52
CA ASN A 8 17.59 -12.04 7.50
C ASN A 8 17.09 -11.75 6.07
N ILE A 9 17.01 -10.48 5.66
CA ILE A 9 16.58 -10.09 4.32
C ILE A 9 17.57 -9.13 3.66
N THR A 10 17.60 -9.15 2.33
CA THR A 10 18.37 -8.24 1.49
C THR A 10 17.61 -7.89 0.21
N GLY A 11 17.97 -6.76 -0.43
CA GLY A 11 17.43 -6.35 -1.72
C GLY A 11 16.06 -5.67 -1.69
N SER A 12 15.47 -5.42 -0.52
CA SER A 12 14.19 -4.72 -0.41
C SER A 12 14.33 -3.24 -0.74
N SER A 13 13.50 -2.75 -1.64
CA SER A 13 13.38 -1.31 -1.96
C SER A 13 11.94 -0.92 -2.21
N ILE A 14 11.68 0.37 -2.19
CA ILE A 14 10.43 0.97 -2.63
C ILE A 14 10.71 1.78 -3.90
N GLU A 15 9.95 1.51 -4.94
CA GLU A 15 10.05 2.16 -6.24
C GLU A 15 8.86 3.07 -6.45
N PHE A 16 9.08 4.18 -7.16
CA PHE A 16 8.07 5.18 -7.41
C PHE A 16 7.92 5.48 -8.88
N ARG A 17 6.67 5.64 -9.32
CA ARG A 17 6.32 6.20 -10.64
C ARG A 17 5.22 7.24 -10.51
N ILE A 18 5.20 8.18 -11.45
CA ILE A 18 4.18 9.21 -11.56
C ILE A 18 3.50 9.15 -12.92
N ALA A 19 2.18 9.28 -12.94
CA ALA A 19 1.45 9.49 -14.18
C ALA A 19 1.73 10.90 -14.71
N VAL A 20 2.04 10.99 -15.99
CA VAL A 20 2.22 12.27 -16.67
C VAL A 20 1.06 12.49 -17.63
N LYS A 21 0.62 13.73 -17.73
CA LYS A 21 -0.39 14.10 -18.72
C LYS A 21 0.19 13.89 -20.11
N THR A 22 -0.62 13.35 -21.03
CA THR A 22 -0.23 13.26 -22.44
C THR A 22 0.36 14.59 -22.92
N PRO A 23 1.59 14.61 -23.46
CA PRO A 23 2.21 15.84 -23.93
C PRO A 23 1.31 16.57 -24.94
N PRO A 24 1.21 17.89 -24.87
CA PRO A 24 0.43 18.62 -25.86
C PRO A 24 1.00 18.39 -27.25
N VAL A 25 0.12 18.11 -28.21
CA VAL A 25 0.50 17.96 -29.61
C VAL A 25 0.89 19.32 -30.16
N PHE A 26 2.14 19.48 -30.55
CA PHE A 26 2.57 20.69 -31.24
C PHE A 26 2.51 20.44 -32.76
N PRO A 27 2.01 21.34 -33.59
CA PRO A 27 1.69 21.11 -35.00
C PRO A 27 2.89 21.20 -35.96
N SER A 28 4.12 20.89 -35.59
CA SER A 28 5.27 20.97 -36.47
C SER A 28 6.08 19.69 -36.59
N ARG A 29 6.69 19.46 -37.79
CA ARG A 29 7.54 18.33 -38.08
C ARG A 29 8.79 18.38 -37.19
N GLY A 30 8.97 17.39 -36.32
CA GLY A 30 10.09 17.32 -35.37
C GLY A 30 9.68 17.07 -33.91
N HIS A 31 8.40 16.87 -33.62
CA HIS A 31 7.87 16.78 -32.26
C HIS A 31 8.19 15.46 -31.54
N GLN A 32 8.40 14.36 -32.26
CA GLN A 32 8.83 13.11 -31.63
C GLN A 32 10.13 13.33 -30.87
N ASP A 33 11.09 14.05 -31.48
CA ASP A 33 12.36 14.35 -30.83
C ASP A 33 12.22 15.24 -29.59
N MET A 34 11.27 16.21 -29.61
CA MET A 34 11.01 17.07 -28.46
C MET A 34 10.32 16.32 -27.31
N THR A 35 9.37 15.45 -27.62
CA THR A 35 8.71 14.62 -26.61
C THR A 35 9.70 13.67 -25.96
N ILE A 36 10.54 13.02 -26.74
CA ILE A 36 11.61 12.14 -26.23
C ILE A 36 12.60 12.94 -25.39
N LYS A 37 13.05 14.12 -25.86
CA LYS A 37 14.02 14.95 -25.12
C LYS A 37 13.44 15.53 -23.83
N THR A 38 12.16 15.89 -23.82
CA THR A 38 11.54 16.56 -22.66
C THR A 38 11.00 15.57 -21.64
N TRP A 39 10.38 14.47 -22.11
CA TRP A 39 9.64 13.55 -21.27
C TRP A 39 10.24 12.14 -21.23
N GLY A 40 11.17 11.83 -22.12
CA GLY A 40 11.72 10.50 -22.27
C GLY A 40 10.72 9.46 -22.80
N LEU A 41 9.58 9.90 -23.36
CA LEU A 41 8.50 9.05 -23.83
C LEU A 41 8.44 9.02 -25.35
N GLN A 42 8.23 7.83 -25.91
CA GLN A 42 7.97 7.62 -27.33
C GLN A 42 6.48 7.42 -27.59
N THR A 43 6.09 7.52 -28.87
CA THR A 43 4.72 7.22 -29.26
C THR A 43 4.39 5.75 -28.95
N GLY A 44 3.30 5.54 -28.22
CA GLY A 44 2.87 4.22 -27.77
C GLY A 44 3.35 3.85 -26.36
N ASP A 45 4.35 4.55 -25.83
CA ASP A 45 4.77 4.34 -24.43
C ASP A 45 3.65 4.73 -23.46
N PRO A 46 3.54 4.07 -22.32
CA PRO A 46 2.59 4.46 -21.29
C PRO A 46 2.99 5.82 -20.68
N CYS A 47 2.00 6.70 -20.51
CA CYS A 47 2.21 8.05 -19.98
C CYS A 47 2.54 8.04 -18.49
N HIS A 48 3.65 7.44 -18.11
CA HIS A 48 4.20 7.54 -16.76
C HIS A 48 5.72 7.67 -16.79
N GLN A 49 6.27 8.21 -15.72
CA GLN A 49 7.71 8.32 -15.53
C GLN A 49 8.13 7.60 -14.27
N TYR A 50 9.19 6.81 -14.36
CA TYR A 50 9.87 6.23 -13.22
C TYR A 50 10.66 7.32 -12.50
N ILE A 51 10.37 7.49 -11.21
CA ILE A 51 11.01 8.52 -10.37
C ILE A 51 12.32 8.01 -9.77
N GLY A 52 12.33 6.74 -9.37
CA GLY A 52 13.49 6.11 -8.76
C GLY A 52 13.12 5.09 -7.69
N SER A 53 14.13 4.53 -7.06
CA SER A 53 13.99 3.56 -5.97
C SER A 53 14.76 3.99 -4.74
N VAL A 54 14.23 3.62 -3.55
CA VAL A 54 14.88 3.86 -2.27
C VAL A 54 15.07 2.53 -1.56
N PRO A 55 16.32 2.12 -1.27
CA PRO A 55 16.57 0.90 -0.50
C PRO A 55 15.98 1.01 0.91
N LEU A 56 15.20 0.01 1.31
CA LEU A 56 14.58 -0.02 2.62
C LEU A 56 15.57 -0.50 3.67
N ARG A 57 15.68 0.25 4.76
CA ARG A 57 16.55 -0.04 5.90
C ARG A 57 15.79 0.14 7.21
N GLN A 58 16.21 -0.57 8.22
CA GLN A 58 15.65 -0.39 9.57
C GLN A 58 15.79 1.08 10.03
N GLY A 59 14.67 1.64 10.52
CA GLY A 59 14.62 3.02 10.99
C GLY A 59 14.46 4.07 9.88
N LEU A 60 14.39 3.68 8.61
CA LEU A 60 14.11 4.60 7.53
C LEU A 60 12.64 5.03 7.58
N CYS A 61 12.41 6.34 7.50
CA CYS A 61 11.10 6.96 7.37
C CYS A 61 11.05 7.68 6.01
N ILE A 62 10.01 7.41 5.24
CA ILE A 62 9.81 8.01 3.91
C ILE A 62 8.43 8.68 3.92
N ALA A 63 8.38 9.95 3.53
CA ALA A 63 7.14 10.67 3.28
C ALA A 63 7.05 11.04 1.80
N PHE A 64 5.92 10.77 1.19
CA PHE A 64 5.67 11.09 -0.22
C PHE A 64 4.18 11.38 -0.45
N PRO A 65 3.84 12.25 -1.42
CA PRO A 65 2.45 12.51 -1.78
C PRO A 65 1.83 11.31 -2.49
N ASN A 66 0.52 11.12 -2.32
CA ASN A 66 -0.23 9.97 -2.88
C ASN A 66 -0.46 10.05 -4.39
N ILE A 67 0.05 11.08 -5.07
CA ILE A 67 0.11 11.15 -6.54
C ILE A 67 1.12 10.16 -7.12
N TYR A 68 2.08 9.69 -6.32
CA TYR A 68 3.02 8.66 -6.74
C TYR A 68 2.41 7.27 -6.55
N GLN A 69 2.49 6.45 -7.58
CA GLN A 69 2.30 5.03 -7.43
C GLN A 69 3.60 4.40 -6.96
N TYR A 70 3.53 3.57 -5.95
CA TYR A 70 4.71 2.89 -5.41
C TYR A 70 4.58 1.38 -5.51
N HIS A 71 5.73 0.72 -5.59
CA HIS A 71 5.86 -0.73 -5.60
C HIS A 71 6.96 -1.14 -4.63
N LEU A 72 6.68 -2.14 -3.80
CA LEU A 72 7.70 -2.77 -2.96
C LEU A 72 8.34 -3.89 -3.75
N THR A 73 9.65 -3.81 -3.95
CA THR A 73 10.39 -4.88 -4.63
C THR A 73 10.45 -6.12 -3.74
N PRO A 74 10.41 -7.31 -4.34
CA PRO A 74 10.63 -8.53 -3.58
C PRO A 74 12.03 -8.52 -2.96
N PHE A 75 12.13 -9.07 -1.77
CA PHE A 75 13.41 -9.26 -1.08
C PHE A 75 13.85 -10.73 -1.16
N SER A 76 15.14 -10.95 -0.93
CA SER A 76 15.72 -12.28 -0.81
C SER A 76 16.19 -12.52 0.62
N LEU A 77 16.24 -13.79 1.03
CA LEU A 77 16.84 -14.15 2.31
C LEU A 77 18.37 -14.06 2.21
N THR A 78 19.00 -13.46 3.21
CA THR A 78 20.46 -13.42 3.31
C THR A 78 21.02 -14.81 3.64
N ASP A 79 20.35 -15.53 4.54
CA ASP A 79 20.62 -16.94 4.86
C ASP A 79 19.36 -17.77 4.50
N PRO A 80 19.38 -18.57 3.41
CA PRO A 80 18.22 -19.33 2.96
C PRO A 80 17.73 -20.38 3.97
N LEU A 81 18.57 -20.77 4.93
CA LEU A 81 18.24 -21.77 5.95
C LEU A 81 17.50 -21.20 7.15
N LYS A 82 17.38 -19.87 7.22
CA LYS A 82 16.71 -19.17 8.32
C LYS A 82 15.49 -18.41 7.81
N GLU A 83 14.51 -18.32 8.67
CA GLU A 83 13.35 -17.45 8.44
C GLU A 83 13.77 -15.98 8.36
N GLY A 84 13.12 -15.21 7.49
CA GLY A 84 13.32 -13.78 7.37
C GLY A 84 12.00 -13.03 7.38
N HIS A 85 12.03 -11.79 7.86
CA HIS A 85 10.84 -10.94 7.85
C HIS A 85 11.17 -9.46 7.66
N GLN A 86 10.21 -8.75 7.11
CA GLN A 86 10.18 -7.29 7.03
C GLN A 86 8.85 -6.77 7.59
N ARG A 87 8.92 -5.74 8.42
CA ARG A 87 7.75 -5.03 8.93
C ARG A 87 7.79 -3.59 8.45
N ILE A 88 6.69 -3.15 7.87
CA ILE A 88 6.51 -1.78 7.38
C ILE A 88 5.27 -1.22 8.05
N ILE A 89 5.38 0.02 8.54
CA ILE A 89 4.25 0.77 9.09
C ILE A 89 3.87 1.82 8.05
N GLY A 90 2.64 1.72 7.53
CA GLY A 90 2.06 2.72 6.64
C GLY A 90 1.19 3.70 7.44
N LEU A 91 1.51 4.99 7.36
CA LEU A 91 0.73 6.07 7.95
C LEU A 91 0.13 6.89 6.81
N TYR A 92 -1.19 7.04 6.80
CA TYR A 92 -1.91 7.80 5.79
C TYR A 92 -2.46 9.08 6.42
N LEU A 93 -1.96 10.22 5.94
CA LEU A 93 -2.54 11.50 6.29
C LEU A 93 -3.80 11.69 5.43
N VAL A 94 -4.92 11.85 6.07
CA VAL A 94 -6.21 11.97 5.42
C VAL A 94 -6.72 13.40 5.53
N ASP A 95 -7.31 13.91 4.45
CA ASP A 95 -7.94 15.22 4.44
C ASP A 95 -9.14 15.23 5.42
N PRO A 96 -9.13 16.08 6.44
CA PRO A 96 -10.21 16.14 7.42
C PRO A 96 -11.54 16.64 6.85
N SER A 97 -11.55 17.23 5.67
CA SER A 97 -12.77 17.67 4.98
C SER A 97 -13.54 16.51 4.32
N ILE A 98 -12.87 15.36 4.12
CA ILE A 98 -13.49 14.14 3.59
C ILE A 98 -14.17 13.39 4.74
N ALA A 99 -15.49 13.51 4.84
CA ALA A 99 -16.28 12.81 5.84
C ALA A 99 -16.96 11.55 5.24
N PRO A 100 -17.21 10.49 6.06
CA PRO A 100 -16.64 10.23 7.39
C PRO A 100 -15.48 9.21 7.32
N LEU A 101 -14.37 9.55 7.94
CA LEU A 101 -13.28 8.61 8.13
C LEU A 101 -13.55 7.75 9.35
N VAL A 102 -14.09 6.58 9.13
CA VAL A 102 -14.47 5.63 10.18
C VAL A 102 -13.32 5.32 11.14
N SER A 103 -12.10 5.24 10.63
CA SER A 103 -10.91 4.89 11.42
C SER A 103 -10.49 5.95 12.44
N THR A 104 -10.94 7.21 12.30
CA THR A 104 -10.65 8.29 13.26
C THR A 104 -11.71 8.43 14.34
N GLN A 105 -12.91 7.91 14.13
CA GLN A 105 -14.05 8.05 15.03
C GLN A 105 -14.41 6.75 15.76
N ALA A 106 -14.04 5.61 15.22
CA ALA A 106 -14.32 4.32 15.80
C ALA A 106 -13.07 3.42 15.81
N VAL A 107 -12.92 2.64 16.85
CA VAL A 107 -11.87 1.62 16.91
C VAL A 107 -12.14 0.59 15.82
N PRO A 108 -11.12 0.24 14.99
CA PRO A 108 -11.29 -0.81 13.98
C PRO A 108 -11.71 -2.13 14.64
N PRO A 109 -12.49 -2.97 13.96
CA PRO A 109 -12.85 -4.28 14.45
C PRO A 109 -11.62 -5.09 14.87
N GLN A 110 -11.66 -5.69 16.06
CA GLN A 110 -10.56 -6.47 16.61
C GLN A 110 -10.89 -7.96 16.59
N GLN A 111 -9.85 -8.78 16.37
CA GLN A 111 -10.03 -10.22 16.46
C GLN A 111 -10.25 -10.64 17.92
N LYS A 112 -11.30 -11.43 18.15
CA LYS A 112 -11.71 -11.93 19.46
C LYS A 112 -10.56 -12.65 20.18
N ALA A 113 -9.79 -13.45 19.44
CA ALA A 113 -8.63 -14.17 19.98
C ALA A 113 -7.54 -13.23 20.52
N TRP A 114 -7.28 -12.11 19.85
CA TRP A 114 -6.30 -11.12 20.32
C TRP A 114 -6.76 -10.37 21.56
N MET A 115 -8.05 -10.02 21.60
CA MET A 115 -8.64 -9.37 22.78
C MET A 115 -8.61 -10.32 23.98
N ARG A 116 -8.95 -11.60 23.78
CA ARG A 116 -8.85 -12.63 24.82
C ARG A 116 -7.42 -12.70 25.38
N LEU A 117 -6.42 -12.89 24.52
CA LEU A 117 -5.02 -12.96 24.93
C LEU A 117 -4.57 -11.70 25.68
N SER A 118 -5.00 -10.53 25.22
CA SER A 118 -4.69 -9.25 25.86
C SER A 118 -5.32 -9.13 27.26
N LEU A 119 -6.57 -9.57 27.42
CA LEU A 119 -7.25 -9.58 28.73
C LEU A 119 -6.60 -10.58 29.67
N GLU A 120 -6.35 -11.81 29.24
CA GLU A 120 -5.67 -12.82 30.03
C GLU A 120 -4.30 -12.35 30.54
N THR A 121 -3.51 -11.74 29.65
CA THR A 121 -2.18 -11.23 29.97
C THR A 121 -2.26 -10.06 30.97
N ARG A 122 -3.18 -9.12 30.75
CA ARG A 122 -3.33 -7.93 31.62
C ARG A 122 -3.91 -8.24 32.99
N THR A 123 -4.84 -9.16 33.04
CA THR A 123 -5.47 -9.60 34.30
C THR A 123 -4.65 -10.63 35.06
N ARG A 124 -3.52 -11.08 34.48
CA ARG A 124 -2.62 -12.08 35.08
C ARG A 124 -3.36 -13.35 35.58
N GLY A 125 -4.40 -13.75 34.85
CA GLY A 125 -5.20 -14.94 35.23
C GLY A 125 -6.16 -14.72 36.41
N ILE A 126 -6.39 -13.47 36.85
CA ILE A 126 -7.33 -13.21 37.94
C ILE A 126 -8.78 -13.49 37.50
N PHE A 127 -9.10 -13.28 36.23
CA PHE A 127 -10.45 -13.54 35.71
C PHE A 127 -10.54 -14.97 35.16
N PRO A 128 -11.59 -15.73 35.57
CA PRO A 128 -11.89 -16.99 34.92
C PRO A 128 -12.18 -16.81 33.42
N VAL A 129 -11.87 -17.83 32.63
CA VAL A 129 -12.02 -17.79 31.17
C VAL A 129 -13.46 -17.52 30.75
N GLU A 130 -14.44 -18.03 31.49
CA GLU A 130 -15.86 -17.85 31.26
C GLU A 130 -16.29 -16.40 31.40
N LEU A 131 -15.67 -15.66 32.34
CA LEU A 131 -15.93 -14.25 32.51
C LEU A 131 -15.34 -13.43 31.37
N ILE A 132 -14.13 -13.78 30.95
CA ILE A 132 -13.48 -13.15 29.77
C ILE A 132 -14.34 -13.37 28.53
N ASP A 133 -14.83 -14.56 28.28
CA ASP A 133 -15.70 -14.88 27.14
C ASP A 133 -17.02 -14.10 27.20
N LYS A 134 -17.60 -13.98 28.36
CA LYS A 134 -18.82 -13.18 28.56
C LYS A 134 -18.57 -11.70 28.22
N VAL A 135 -17.48 -11.14 28.70
CA VAL A 135 -17.09 -9.77 28.38
C VAL A 135 -16.88 -9.57 26.88
N LEU A 136 -16.17 -10.51 26.22
CA LEU A 136 -15.90 -10.42 24.78
C LEU A 136 -17.16 -10.56 23.91
N ASN A 137 -18.19 -11.25 24.41
CA ASN A 137 -19.47 -11.36 23.71
C ASN A 137 -20.32 -10.08 23.80
N GLU A 138 -20.09 -9.24 24.82
CA GLU A 138 -20.78 -7.97 25.00
C GLU A 138 -20.06 -6.78 24.32
N VAL A 139 -18.85 -7.01 23.77
CA VAL A 139 -18.09 -5.96 23.09
C VAL A 139 -18.49 -5.89 21.62
N ASP A 140 -18.98 -4.75 21.18
CA ASP A 140 -19.27 -4.48 19.78
C ASP A 140 -18.01 -4.38 18.92
N GLY A 141 -18.12 -4.78 17.64
CA GLY A 141 -17.03 -4.64 16.68
C GLY A 141 -15.92 -5.70 16.81
N VAL A 142 -16.17 -6.78 17.57
CA VAL A 142 -15.29 -7.95 17.63
C VAL A 142 -15.59 -8.88 16.46
N MET A 143 -14.56 -9.46 15.85
CA MET A 143 -14.72 -10.42 14.76
C MET A 143 -13.98 -11.72 15.04
N ASP A 144 -14.52 -12.83 14.52
CA ASP A 144 -13.85 -14.11 14.51
C ASP A 144 -12.80 -14.20 13.40
N VAL A 145 -11.91 -15.19 13.50
CA VAL A 145 -10.84 -15.40 12.51
C VAL A 145 -11.40 -15.64 11.11
N ASP A 146 -12.47 -16.42 10.99
CA ASP A 146 -13.10 -16.74 9.72
C ASP A 146 -13.73 -15.49 9.06
N GLU A 147 -14.36 -14.63 9.87
CA GLU A 147 -14.88 -13.36 9.40
C GLU A 147 -13.74 -12.42 8.96
N ALA A 148 -12.67 -12.36 9.73
CA ALA A 148 -11.49 -11.56 9.40
C ALA A 148 -10.86 -12.01 8.07
N LEU A 149 -10.77 -13.31 7.81
CA LEU A 149 -10.27 -13.88 6.55
C LEU A 149 -11.19 -13.51 5.38
N LYS A 150 -12.51 -13.65 5.51
CA LYS A 150 -13.47 -13.25 4.49
C LYS A 150 -13.41 -11.76 4.17
N ARG A 151 -13.28 -10.91 5.18
CA ARG A 151 -13.12 -9.46 5.00
C ARG A 151 -11.81 -9.13 4.30
N ARG A 152 -10.70 -9.83 4.67
CA ARG A 152 -9.41 -9.68 4.00
C ARG A 152 -9.48 -10.05 2.52
N GLU A 153 -10.09 -11.17 2.17
CA GLU A 153 -10.25 -11.60 0.78
C GLU A 153 -11.03 -10.57 -0.05
N ARG A 154 -12.15 -10.09 0.49
CA ARG A 154 -12.95 -9.03 -0.17
C ARG A 154 -12.11 -7.77 -0.39
N MET A 155 -11.40 -7.32 0.64
CA MET A 155 -10.53 -6.13 0.55
C MET A 155 -9.40 -6.31 -0.47
N VAL A 156 -8.80 -7.50 -0.57
CA VAL A 156 -7.78 -7.81 -1.58
C VAL A 156 -8.37 -7.72 -2.98
N MET A 157 -9.55 -8.30 -3.21
CA MET A 157 -10.23 -8.23 -4.52
C MET A 157 -10.56 -6.77 -4.90
N GLU A 158 -11.09 -5.99 -3.99
CA GLU A 158 -11.42 -4.57 -4.23
C GLU A 158 -10.16 -3.75 -4.53
N ARG A 159 -9.09 -3.94 -3.77
CA ARG A 159 -7.80 -3.25 -4.01
C ARG A 159 -7.19 -3.64 -5.36
N THR A 160 -7.21 -4.91 -5.71
CA THR A 160 -6.72 -5.39 -7.00
C THR A 160 -7.50 -4.75 -8.15
N ARG A 161 -8.83 -4.75 -8.04
CA ARG A 161 -9.69 -4.09 -9.03
C ARG A 161 -9.39 -2.60 -9.17
N LEU A 162 -9.28 -1.88 -8.05
CA LEU A 162 -8.96 -0.45 -8.05
C LEU A 162 -7.57 -0.17 -8.62
N SER A 163 -6.57 -1.02 -8.30
CA SER A 163 -5.23 -0.90 -8.87
C SER A 163 -5.25 -1.03 -10.39
N VAL A 164 -5.94 -2.05 -10.92
CA VAL A 164 -6.07 -2.27 -12.38
C VAL A 164 -6.78 -1.09 -13.04
N LEU A 165 -7.88 -0.61 -12.46
CA LEU A 165 -8.60 0.54 -13.01
C LEU A 165 -7.74 1.80 -13.00
N ASN A 166 -7.01 2.04 -11.93
CA ASN A 166 -6.09 3.17 -11.79
C ASN A 166 -4.96 3.10 -12.82
N ASP A 167 -4.40 1.91 -13.03
CA ASP A 167 -3.36 1.69 -14.04
C ASP A 167 -3.89 1.98 -15.44
N ILE A 168 -5.07 1.49 -15.81
CA ILE A 168 -5.69 1.74 -17.11
C ILE A 168 -6.01 3.23 -17.29
N GLN A 169 -6.53 3.87 -16.25
CA GLN A 169 -7.04 5.25 -16.35
C GLN A 169 -5.93 6.30 -16.34
N TYR A 170 -4.82 6.05 -15.65
CA TYR A 170 -3.80 7.09 -15.41
C TYR A 170 -2.38 6.70 -15.84
N PHE A 171 -1.98 5.44 -15.72
CA PHE A 171 -0.59 5.03 -15.90
C PHE A 171 -0.32 4.35 -17.25
N ASN A 172 -1.31 3.69 -17.83
CA ASN A 172 -1.15 2.95 -19.08
C ASN A 172 -1.83 3.63 -20.28
N ILE A 173 -2.12 4.92 -20.17
CA ILE A 173 -2.57 5.72 -21.32
C ILE A 173 -1.41 5.81 -22.30
N PRO A 174 -1.57 5.39 -23.58
CA PRO A 174 -0.50 5.49 -24.55
C PRO A 174 -0.17 6.94 -24.87
N CYS A 175 1.11 7.27 -24.89
CA CYS A 175 1.60 8.55 -25.34
C CYS A 175 1.35 8.69 -26.85
N THR A 176 0.58 9.66 -27.27
CA THR A 176 0.35 9.97 -28.69
C THR A 176 1.19 11.18 -29.08
N ALA A 177 2.41 10.95 -29.52
CA ALA A 177 3.22 12.00 -30.13
C ALA A 177 2.77 12.18 -31.62
N GLY A 178 1.79 12.99 -31.84
CA GLY A 178 1.20 13.22 -33.16
C GLY A 178 -0.27 12.82 -33.24
N GLY A 179 -1.10 13.38 -32.34
CA GLY A 179 -2.51 13.09 -32.32
C GLY A 179 -3.24 13.53 -33.58
N ASN A 180 -3.97 12.61 -34.18
CA ASN A 180 -5.07 12.98 -35.05
C ASN A 180 -6.06 13.82 -34.24
N ILE A 181 -6.13 15.09 -34.56
CA ILE A 181 -7.22 15.95 -34.12
C ILE A 181 -8.44 15.49 -34.94
N TYR A 182 -9.35 14.77 -34.33
CA TYR A 182 -10.72 14.66 -34.77
C TYR A 182 -11.62 15.42 -33.81
#